data_75ebdf1285cfa895e7a97a294171e8d2
#
_entry.id   75ebdf1285cfa895e7a97a294171e8d2
#
_cell.length_a   1.000
_cell.length_b   1.000
_cell.length_c   1.000
_cell.angle_alpha   90.00
_cell.angle_beta   90.00
_cell.angle_gamma   90.00
#
_symmetry.space_group_name_H-M   'P 1'
#
loop_
_entity.id
_entity.type
_entity.pdbx_description
1 polymer ?
#
loop_
_entity_poly.entity_id
_entity_poly.type
_entity_poly.pdbx_seq_one_letter_code
_entity_poly.pdbx_strand_id
1 'polypeptide(L)'
;TTSTNRGTNSIWYNSIIACQTAVAAKKTGHPVKLVYTRNEQEKFLNKMQPISIRNKTAVNEKGVIEAMKIQIEVDAGFANPFAQEIIDRLSIASCGCYNPKNTFITATAKSSLNPASSVDIQLIDSAAFFAVENQINELCNKCNLTPLEFRQKNHLNIDFTKRKIPKAQFLFEIEKFNETIEALSKQSDFNRKYASYRLDAMNWKLGSGPKEYVSVFSSPMRGIGFSCAFEGAGYYGSEIYNGSHTLEVTLETDSVLTIHCPPVSNSVHEIWRGIAAEILNIPLLCVKINSVFSNGEEPPLPENVYSNISIMTSLLKKCCLAIKRRKPDEPLPFNVKKKTAAVKKTEWNNETFSGKPFHSTSFAAAAIELEINPCTYREKLRSINLVLNGGKILNIQAATSTVKLGIQKVLSSLLEDDKVECKNIKISFMQSEKDPSQIGELVHQVIPAAYTQALTQALNCTINSLPLKTDSLYKKIKEQKAKIKSQKEQEAEQKNKEQTEKEETQNENSAVSEQ
;
A
#
# COMPACT_ATOMS: atom_id res chain seq x y z
N THR A 1 5.48 -24.67 -23.17
CA THR A 1 6.53 -24.08 -22.33
C THR A 1 5.97 -22.91 -21.58
N THR A 2 5.80 -23.05 -20.29
CA THR A 2 5.47 -21.94 -19.39
C THR A 2 6.77 -21.23 -19.06
N SER A 3 6.87 -19.95 -19.40
CA SER A 3 7.95 -19.15 -18.83
C SER A 3 7.61 -18.83 -17.39
N THR A 4 8.54 -19.02 -16.47
CA THR A 4 8.47 -18.60 -15.06
C THR A 4 8.49 -17.07 -14.93
N ASN A 5 7.80 -16.38 -15.84
CA ASN A 5 7.95 -14.97 -15.94
C ASN A 5 7.00 -14.26 -14.99
N ARG A 6 7.64 -13.60 -14.06
CA ARG A 6 7.20 -12.37 -13.42
C ARG A 6 5.90 -12.54 -12.67
N GLY A 7 6.03 -12.30 -11.43
CA GLY A 7 4.94 -12.15 -10.55
C GLY A 7 3.71 -11.66 -11.22
N THR A 8 2.83 -12.55 -11.45
CA THR A 8 1.55 -12.21 -11.98
C THR A 8 0.65 -12.07 -10.81
N ASN A 9 -0.10 -11.08 -10.87
CA ASN A 9 -1.01 -10.60 -9.88
C ASN A 9 -2.18 -11.56 -9.61
N SER A 10 -2.09 -12.83 -10.05
CA SER A 10 -3.19 -13.76 -9.88
C SER A 10 -2.74 -15.21 -9.89
N ILE A 11 -3.00 -15.92 -8.81
CA ILE A 11 -2.69 -17.33 -8.66
C ILE A 11 -3.42 -18.18 -9.70
N TRP A 12 -4.64 -17.82 -10.07
CA TRP A 12 -5.51 -18.60 -10.95
C TRP A 12 -5.37 -18.24 -12.42
N TYR A 13 -4.96 -17.02 -12.71
CA TYR A 13 -5.02 -16.45 -14.04
C TYR A 13 -4.16 -17.20 -15.05
N ASN A 14 -2.91 -17.46 -14.71
CA ASN A 14 -1.98 -18.14 -15.59
C ASN A 14 -2.42 -19.57 -15.90
N SER A 15 -2.96 -20.26 -14.91
CA SER A 15 -3.46 -21.62 -15.07
C SER A 15 -4.67 -21.69 -16.00
N ILE A 16 -5.62 -20.76 -15.85
CA ILE A 16 -6.81 -20.71 -16.72
C ILE A 16 -6.43 -20.42 -18.16
N ILE A 17 -5.60 -19.42 -18.41
CA ILE A 17 -5.13 -19.10 -19.78
C ILE A 17 -4.32 -20.24 -20.38
N ALA A 18 -3.45 -20.85 -19.59
CA ALA A 18 -2.67 -21.99 -20.05
C ALA A 18 -3.55 -23.16 -20.45
N CYS A 19 -4.56 -23.51 -19.66
CA CYS A 19 -5.53 -24.54 -19.99
C CYS A 19 -6.33 -24.21 -21.26
N GLN A 20 -6.85 -23.00 -21.38
CA GLN A 20 -7.58 -22.56 -22.58
C GLN A 20 -6.71 -22.64 -23.84
N THR A 21 -5.47 -22.16 -23.75
CA THR A 21 -4.52 -22.21 -24.87
C THR A 21 -4.14 -23.64 -25.24
N ALA A 22 -3.93 -24.50 -24.25
CA ALA A 22 -3.62 -25.92 -24.47
C ALA A 22 -4.78 -26.68 -25.14
N VAL A 23 -6.02 -26.43 -24.69
CA VAL A 23 -7.22 -27.03 -25.32
C VAL A 23 -7.37 -26.57 -26.77
N ALA A 24 -7.17 -25.29 -27.04
CA ALA A 24 -7.22 -24.75 -28.39
C ALA A 24 -6.13 -25.34 -29.29
N ALA A 25 -4.89 -25.42 -28.79
CA ALA A 25 -3.78 -26.03 -29.53
C ALA A 25 -4.03 -27.52 -29.84
N LYS A 26 -4.58 -28.26 -28.86
CA LYS A 26 -4.96 -29.69 -29.07
C LYS A 26 -6.05 -29.84 -30.13
N LYS A 27 -7.08 -28.98 -30.11
CA LYS A 27 -8.19 -29.05 -31.08
C LYS A 27 -7.78 -28.64 -32.50
N THR A 28 -6.92 -27.65 -32.63
CA THR A 28 -6.51 -27.14 -33.95
C THR A 28 -5.33 -27.90 -34.54
N GLY A 29 -4.55 -28.62 -33.73
CA GLY A 29 -3.32 -29.27 -34.14
C GLY A 29 -2.17 -28.30 -34.46
N HIS A 30 -2.35 -27.00 -34.15
CA HIS A 30 -1.39 -25.92 -34.46
C HIS A 30 -0.97 -25.14 -33.20
N PRO A 31 0.19 -24.46 -33.23
CA PRO A 31 0.58 -23.52 -32.18
C PRO A 31 -0.48 -22.41 -32.02
N VAL A 32 -0.90 -22.17 -30.78
CA VAL A 32 -1.92 -21.15 -30.45
C VAL A 32 -1.32 -20.11 -29.53
N LYS A 33 -1.61 -18.83 -29.81
CA LYS A 33 -1.30 -17.69 -28.95
C LYS A 33 -2.60 -17.01 -28.54
N LEU A 34 -2.87 -16.97 -27.23
CA LEU A 34 -4.01 -16.26 -26.66
C LEU A 34 -3.53 -14.95 -26.03
N VAL A 35 -4.11 -13.83 -26.46
CA VAL A 35 -3.83 -12.51 -25.92
C VAL A 35 -5.17 -11.81 -25.69
N TYR A 36 -5.47 -11.52 -24.43
CA TYR A 36 -6.65 -10.74 -24.08
C TYR A 36 -6.42 -9.25 -24.33
N THR A 37 -7.40 -8.62 -24.95
CA THR A 37 -7.52 -7.15 -24.95
C THR A 37 -7.88 -6.66 -23.55
N ARG A 38 -7.73 -5.37 -23.28
CA ARG A 38 -8.12 -4.78 -21.99
C ARG A 38 -9.60 -5.04 -21.66
N ASN A 39 -10.49 -4.86 -22.63
CA ASN A 39 -11.91 -5.09 -22.47
C ASN A 39 -12.23 -6.58 -22.12
N GLU A 40 -11.51 -7.52 -22.72
CA GLU A 40 -11.62 -8.94 -22.36
C GLU A 40 -11.06 -9.22 -20.98
N GLN A 41 -9.95 -8.59 -20.61
CA GLN A 41 -9.41 -8.66 -19.24
C GLN A 41 -10.42 -8.15 -18.22
N GLU A 42 -11.05 -7.02 -18.48
CA GLU A 42 -12.08 -6.47 -17.59
C GLU A 42 -13.33 -7.36 -17.48
N LYS A 43 -13.68 -8.10 -18.53
CA LYS A 43 -14.87 -8.96 -18.55
C LYS A 43 -14.62 -10.38 -18.02
N PHE A 44 -13.47 -10.95 -18.34
CA PHE A 44 -13.22 -12.39 -18.17
C PHE A 44 -12.19 -12.72 -17.11
N LEU A 45 -11.38 -11.74 -16.68
CA LEU A 45 -10.43 -12.00 -15.60
C LEU A 45 -11.06 -11.81 -14.24
N ASN A 46 -10.57 -12.60 -13.32
CA ASN A 46 -10.88 -12.43 -11.92
C ASN A 46 -10.37 -11.06 -11.45
N LYS A 47 -11.17 -10.37 -10.68
CA LYS A 47 -10.86 -9.04 -10.13
C LYS A 47 -10.49 -9.14 -8.66
N MET A 48 -9.91 -8.07 -8.13
CA MET A 48 -9.80 -7.91 -6.69
C MET A 48 -11.18 -8.01 -6.03
N GLN A 49 -11.21 -8.51 -4.81
CA GLN A 49 -12.43 -8.58 -4.02
C GLN A 49 -13.01 -7.18 -3.81
N PRO A 50 -14.32 -7.03 -3.85
CA PRO A 50 -14.97 -5.89 -3.24
C PRO A 50 -14.70 -5.87 -1.74
N ILE A 51 -14.11 -4.77 -1.26
CA ILE A 51 -13.76 -4.57 0.14
C ILE A 51 -14.47 -3.31 0.64
N SER A 52 -15.17 -3.44 1.77
CA SER A 52 -15.78 -2.34 2.49
C SER A 52 -15.16 -2.20 3.87
N ILE A 53 -14.63 -1.01 4.18
CA ILE A 53 -14.01 -0.72 5.46
C ILE A 53 -14.68 0.49 6.10
N ARG A 54 -15.17 0.31 7.32
CA ARG A 54 -15.79 1.37 8.12
C ARG A 54 -14.94 1.65 9.35
N ASN A 55 -14.40 2.85 9.43
CA ASN A 55 -13.55 3.28 10.53
C ASN A 55 -14.27 4.32 11.40
N LYS A 56 -14.19 4.14 12.73
CA LYS A 56 -14.55 5.16 13.72
C LYS A 56 -13.33 5.38 14.61
N THR A 57 -12.86 6.61 14.66
CA THR A 57 -11.65 6.98 15.41
C THR A 57 -11.97 8.07 16.41
N ALA A 58 -11.59 7.86 17.66
CA ALA A 58 -11.65 8.87 18.71
C ALA A 58 -10.29 9.54 18.86
N VAL A 59 -10.30 10.87 18.87
CA VAL A 59 -9.12 11.72 19.00
C VAL A 59 -9.36 12.69 20.14
N ASN A 60 -8.36 12.91 21.00
CA ASN A 60 -8.45 13.91 22.04
C ASN A 60 -8.20 15.33 21.51
N GLU A 61 -8.38 16.35 22.37
CA GLU A 61 -8.18 17.75 22.03
C GLU A 61 -6.78 18.10 21.51
N LYS A 62 -5.77 17.31 21.87
CA LYS A 62 -4.38 17.47 21.41
C LYS A 62 -4.12 16.81 20.04
N GLY A 63 -5.13 16.18 19.45
CA GLY A 63 -4.98 15.47 18.18
C GLY A 63 -4.33 14.09 18.31
N VAL A 64 -4.36 13.47 19.50
CA VAL A 64 -3.83 12.10 19.71
C VAL A 64 -4.95 11.08 19.60
N ILE A 65 -4.71 10.00 18.86
CA ILE A 65 -5.66 8.91 18.66
C ILE A 65 -5.78 8.09 19.95
N GLU A 66 -6.97 8.07 20.53
CA GLU A 66 -7.27 7.31 21.75
C GLU A 66 -7.83 5.93 21.44
N ALA A 67 -8.68 5.82 20.42
CA ALA A 67 -9.28 4.54 20.05
C ALA A 67 -9.63 4.47 18.56
N MET A 68 -9.57 3.26 18.00
CA MET A 68 -10.04 2.93 16.66
C MET A 68 -11.01 1.74 16.71
N LYS A 69 -12.18 1.89 16.09
CA LYS A 69 -13.11 0.79 15.81
C LYS A 69 -13.21 0.61 14.30
N ILE A 70 -12.81 -0.58 13.83
CA ILE A 70 -12.66 -0.88 12.40
C ILE A 70 -13.52 -2.09 12.06
N GLN A 71 -14.30 -1.97 11.02
CA GLN A 71 -15.18 -3.01 10.49
C GLN A 71 -14.80 -3.29 9.04
N ILE A 72 -14.41 -4.54 8.74
CA ILE A 72 -13.94 -4.97 7.41
C ILE A 72 -14.90 -6.03 6.90
N GLU A 73 -15.43 -5.84 5.70
CA GLU A 73 -16.24 -6.81 4.99
C GLU A 73 -15.63 -7.05 3.60
N VAL A 74 -15.39 -8.32 3.28
CA VAL A 74 -14.79 -8.77 2.03
C VAL A 74 -15.75 -9.71 1.33
N ASP A 75 -16.03 -9.50 0.06
CA ASP A 75 -16.65 -10.49 -0.80
C ASP A 75 -15.57 -11.43 -1.36
N ALA A 76 -15.40 -12.58 -0.74
CA ALA A 76 -14.37 -13.54 -1.12
C ALA A 76 -14.69 -14.31 -2.42
N GLY A 77 -15.90 -14.17 -2.96
CA GLY A 77 -16.38 -14.98 -4.07
C GLY A 77 -16.62 -16.44 -3.66
N PHE A 78 -16.74 -17.31 -4.67
CA PHE A 78 -16.99 -18.73 -4.45
C PHE A 78 -15.69 -19.48 -4.13
N ALA A 79 -15.69 -20.21 -3.01
CA ALA A 79 -14.62 -21.14 -2.62
C ALA A 79 -13.20 -20.55 -2.63
N ASN A 80 -12.99 -19.40 -2.02
CA ASN A 80 -11.67 -18.78 -1.91
C ASN A 80 -10.85 -19.38 -0.74
N PRO A 81 -9.80 -20.17 -1.00
CA PRO A 81 -9.00 -20.78 0.06
C PRO A 81 -8.14 -19.78 0.85
N PHE A 82 -7.99 -18.56 0.34
CA PHE A 82 -7.20 -17.49 0.97
C PHE A 82 -8.05 -16.51 1.78
N ALA A 83 -9.35 -16.78 1.95
CA ALA A 83 -10.27 -15.86 2.61
C ALA A 83 -9.79 -15.46 4.01
N GLN A 84 -9.25 -16.41 4.79
CA GLN A 84 -8.72 -16.13 6.13
C GLN A 84 -7.48 -15.22 6.06
N GLU A 85 -6.51 -15.53 5.24
CA GLU A 85 -5.31 -14.69 5.10
C GLU A 85 -5.63 -13.27 4.62
N ILE A 86 -6.63 -13.13 3.76
CA ILE A 86 -7.11 -11.84 3.28
C ILE A 86 -7.59 -10.95 4.45
N ILE A 87 -8.48 -11.47 5.28
CA ILE A 87 -9.01 -10.70 6.42
C ILE A 87 -7.96 -10.46 7.50
N ASP A 88 -7.02 -11.39 7.69
CA ASP A 88 -5.92 -11.24 8.63
C ASP A 88 -5.00 -10.09 8.22
N ARG A 89 -4.58 -10.06 6.95
CA ARG A 89 -3.72 -8.98 6.42
C ARG A 89 -4.42 -7.63 6.45
N LEU A 90 -5.69 -7.57 6.03
CA LEU A 90 -6.49 -6.35 6.14
C LEU A 90 -6.59 -5.86 7.58
N SER A 91 -6.78 -6.78 8.53
CA SER A 91 -6.85 -6.44 9.96
C SER A 91 -5.53 -5.86 10.46
N ILE A 92 -4.40 -6.46 10.08
CA ILE A 92 -3.06 -5.99 10.43
C ILE A 92 -2.79 -4.59 9.86
N ALA A 93 -3.16 -4.36 8.58
CA ALA A 93 -2.92 -3.10 7.89
C ALA A 93 -3.92 -1.99 8.28
N SER A 94 -5.06 -2.33 8.88
CA SER A 94 -6.20 -1.41 9.06
C SER A 94 -5.93 -0.24 10.01
N CYS A 95 -4.99 -0.38 10.94
CA CYS A 95 -4.53 0.73 11.78
C CYS A 95 -3.48 1.61 11.08
N GLY A 96 -3.03 1.24 9.88
CA GLY A 96 -1.98 1.96 9.17
C GLY A 96 -0.67 2.01 9.95
N CYS A 97 0.01 3.13 9.84
CA CYS A 97 1.25 3.41 10.57
C CYS A 97 1.00 4.13 11.92
N TYR A 98 -0.17 3.93 12.51
CA TYR A 98 -0.59 4.62 13.73
C TYR A 98 -0.69 3.66 14.91
N ASN A 99 -0.53 4.20 16.12
CA ASN A 99 -0.59 3.44 17.37
C ASN A 99 -1.73 3.94 18.26
N PRO A 100 -2.98 3.53 17.99
CA PRO A 100 -4.10 3.84 18.87
C PRO A 100 -3.94 3.16 20.22
N LYS A 101 -4.36 3.83 21.30
CA LYS A 101 -4.32 3.22 22.64
C LYS A 101 -5.23 2.01 22.77
N ASN A 102 -6.38 2.06 22.09
CA ASN A 102 -7.36 1.00 22.07
C ASN A 102 -7.79 0.69 20.64
N THR A 103 -7.90 -0.58 20.30
CA THR A 103 -8.29 -1.02 18.96
C THR A 103 -9.34 -2.11 19.07
N PHE A 104 -10.39 -2.00 18.27
CA PHE A 104 -11.39 -3.03 18.08
C PHE A 104 -11.60 -3.26 16.59
N ILE A 105 -11.23 -4.45 16.11
CA ILE A 105 -11.31 -4.81 14.70
C ILE A 105 -12.25 -5.99 14.54
N THR A 106 -13.21 -5.87 13.63
CA THR A 106 -14.03 -7.00 13.15
C THR A 106 -13.81 -7.15 11.65
N ALA A 107 -13.42 -8.34 11.23
CA ALA A 107 -13.19 -8.65 9.83
C ALA A 107 -13.97 -9.90 9.42
N THR A 108 -14.70 -9.83 8.32
CA THR A 108 -15.50 -10.94 7.79
C THR A 108 -15.30 -11.09 6.30
N ALA A 109 -15.03 -12.31 5.86
CA ALA A 109 -15.06 -12.71 4.47
C ALA A 109 -16.38 -13.43 4.20
N LYS A 110 -17.16 -12.92 3.26
CA LYS A 110 -18.44 -13.52 2.84
C LYS A 110 -18.25 -14.28 1.54
N SER A 111 -18.73 -15.51 1.48
CA SER A 111 -18.81 -16.24 0.22
C SER A 111 -19.97 -15.71 -0.61
N SER A 112 -19.80 -15.63 -1.92
CA SER A 112 -20.82 -15.20 -2.87
C SER A 112 -20.78 -16.05 -4.13
N LEU A 113 -21.72 -15.83 -5.04
CA LEU A 113 -21.74 -16.47 -6.37
C LEU A 113 -20.78 -15.80 -7.37
N ASN A 114 -20.08 -14.77 -6.96
CA ASN A 114 -19.04 -14.17 -7.79
C ASN A 114 -17.87 -15.15 -7.98
N PRO A 115 -17.17 -15.10 -9.10
CA PRO A 115 -15.95 -15.88 -9.27
C PRO A 115 -15.00 -15.65 -8.11
N ALA A 116 -14.30 -16.71 -7.69
CA ALA A 116 -13.23 -16.57 -6.72
C ALA A 116 -12.26 -15.49 -7.23
N SER A 117 -12.05 -14.46 -6.41
CA SER A 117 -11.23 -13.36 -6.84
C SER A 117 -9.79 -13.80 -7.04
N SER A 118 -9.15 -13.24 -8.04
CA SER A 118 -7.73 -13.40 -8.22
C SER A 118 -7.04 -12.53 -7.19
N VAL A 119 -6.30 -13.14 -6.33
CA VAL A 119 -5.68 -12.41 -5.25
C VAL A 119 -4.20 -12.26 -5.53
N ASP A 120 -3.81 -11.03 -5.76
CA ASP A 120 -2.52 -10.58 -5.31
C ASP A 120 -2.69 -10.19 -3.84
N ILE A 121 -2.41 -11.13 -2.93
CA ILE A 121 -2.64 -10.93 -1.49
C ILE A 121 -1.88 -9.70 -0.98
N GLN A 122 -0.79 -9.35 -1.61
CA GLN A 122 0.01 -8.18 -1.24
C GLN A 122 -0.70 -6.87 -1.57
N LEU A 123 -1.53 -6.84 -2.61
CA LEU A 123 -2.29 -5.65 -2.99
C LEU A 123 -3.52 -5.42 -2.11
N ILE A 124 -3.97 -6.42 -1.38
CA ILE A 124 -5.14 -6.32 -0.50
C ILE A 124 -4.93 -5.27 0.59
N ASP A 125 -3.73 -5.22 1.16
CA ASP A 125 -3.36 -4.25 2.18
C ASP A 125 -3.60 -2.79 1.72
N SER A 126 -3.58 -2.53 0.41
CA SER A 126 -3.83 -1.22 -0.17
C SER A 126 -5.21 -0.66 0.18
N ALA A 127 -6.23 -1.50 0.29
CA ALA A 127 -7.57 -1.08 0.67
C ALA A 127 -7.63 -0.60 2.13
N ALA A 128 -6.90 -1.27 3.03
CA ALA A 128 -6.81 -0.86 4.43
C ALA A 128 -6.06 0.46 4.59
N PHE A 129 -4.93 0.62 3.91
CA PHE A 129 -4.18 1.89 3.90
C PHE A 129 -5.00 3.02 3.27
N PHE A 130 -5.71 2.76 2.19
CA PHE A 130 -6.61 3.74 1.59
C PHE A 130 -7.67 4.22 2.60
N ALA A 131 -8.30 3.30 3.32
CA ALA A 131 -9.35 3.64 4.27
C ALA A 131 -8.81 4.45 5.47
N VAL A 132 -7.71 4.00 6.08
CA VAL A 132 -7.16 4.67 7.26
C VAL A 132 -6.53 6.02 6.90
N GLU A 133 -5.78 6.12 5.82
CA GLU A 133 -5.12 7.36 5.41
C GLU A 133 -6.12 8.45 5.02
N ASN A 134 -7.25 8.08 4.36
CA ASN A 134 -8.32 9.03 4.09
C ASN A 134 -9.01 9.51 5.37
N GLN A 135 -9.25 8.62 6.33
CA GLN A 135 -9.80 9.01 7.62
C GLN A 135 -8.85 9.94 8.40
N ILE A 136 -7.55 9.64 8.40
CA ILE A 136 -6.55 10.50 9.03
C ILE A 136 -6.55 11.90 8.39
N ASN A 137 -6.70 11.99 7.08
CA ASN A 137 -6.80 13.28 6.41
C ASN A 137 -8.03 14.09 6.85
N GLU A 138 -9.17 13.44 7.04
CA GLU A 138 -10.38 14.10 7.60
C GLU A 138 -10.15 14.55 9.06
N LEU A 139 -9.47 13.74 9.86
CA LEU A 139 -9.13 14.08 11.25
C LEU A 139 -8.17 15.26 11.33
N CYS A 140 -7.19 15.36 10.43
CA CYS A 140 -6.31 16.51 10.34
C CYS A 140 -7.10 17.81 10.19
N ASN A 141 -8.11 17.82 9.30
CA ASN A 141 -8.96 18.98 9.09
C ASN A 141 -9.81 19.31 10.34
N LYS A 142 -10.37 18.31 11.01
CA LYS A 142 -11.19 18.49 12.23
C LYS A 142 -10.37 18.97 13.42
N CYS A 143 -9.12 18.51 13.54
CA CYS A 143 -8.21 18.91 14.63
C CYS A 143 -7.42 20.20 14.31
N ASN A 144 -7.62 20.82 13.15
CA ASN A 144 -6.83 21.96 12.65
C ASN A 144 -5.31 21.71 12.64
N LEU A 145 -4.90 20.47 12.37
CA LEU A 145 -3.51 20.06 12.23
C LEU A 145 -3.17 19.85 10.76
N THR A 146 -1.91 20.09 10.40
CA THR A 146 -1.41 19.67 9.09
C THR A 146 -1.30 18.14 9.02
N PRO A 147 -1.33 17.54 7.83
CA PRO A 147 -1.13 16.10 7.67
C PRO A 147 0.16 15.57 8.30
N LEU A 148 1.21 16.36 8.31
CA LEU A 148 2.50 15.98 8.92
C LEU A 148 2.46 16.07 10.44
N GLU A 149 1.95 17.17 11.01
CA GLU A 149 1.84 17.33 12.46
C GLU A 149 0.98 16.25 13.10
N PHE A 150 -0.15 15.90 12.46
CA PHE A 150 -1.03 14.82 12.96
C PHE A 150 -0.30 13.48 12.97
N ARG A 151 0.43 13.17 11.90
CA ARG A 151 1.21 11.93 11.80
C ARG A 151 2.35 11.89 12.81
N GLN A 152 3.10 12.96 12.97
CA GLN A 152 4.16 13.05 13.98
C GLN A 152 3.66 12.82 15.41
N LYS A 153 2.42 13.20 15.73
CA LYS A 153 1.82 12.98 17.04
C LYS A 153 1.35 11.53 17.26
N ASN A 154 1.00 10.82 16.19
CA ASN A 154 0.28 9.55 16.25
C ASN A 154 1.05 8.34 15.71
N HIS A 155 2.33 8.52 15.40
CA HIS A 155 3.14 7.41 14.86
C HIS A 155 3.25 6.21 15.77
N LEU A 156 3.52 5.08 15.14
CA LEU A 156 4.13 3.90 15.75
C LEU A 156 5.54 4.26 16.27
N ASN A 157 5.63 5.07 17.30
CA ASN A 157 6.89 5.41 17.93
C ASN A 157 7.25 4.27 18.90
N ILE A 158 7.69 3.14 18.33
CA ILE A 158 8.18 2.01 19.10
C ILE A 158 9.66 2.25 19.32
N ASP A 159 9.99 2.84 20.44
CA ASP A 159 11.36 2.90 20.93
C ASP A 159 11.75 1.50 21.46
N PHE A 160 12.25 0.65 20.55
CA PHE A 160 12.72 -0.70 20.89
C PHE A 160 13.85 -0.70 21.93
N THR A 161 14.50 0.44 22.16
CA THR A 161 15.58 0.55 23.15
C THR A 161 15.05 0.59 24.60
N LYS A 162 13.81 1.00 24.82
CA LYS A 162 13.22 1.17 26.16
C LYS A 162 12.34 0.02 26.66
N ARG A 163 12.30 -1.13 26.01
CA ARG A 163 11.65 -2.39 26.43
C ARG A 163 10.25 -2.31 27.09
N LYS A 164 9.60 -1.18 27.14
CA LYS A 164 8.19 -1.05 27.53
C LYS A 164 7.40 -0.81 26.24
N ILE A 165 7.14 -1.90 25.53
CA ILE A 165 6.22 -1.89 24.40
C ILE A 165 4.85 -1.48 24.98
N PRO A 166 4.28 -0.35 24.59
CA PRO A 166 2.87 -0.10 24.85
C PRO A 166 2.11 -1.31 24.30
N LYS A 167 0.92 -1.59 24.79
CA LYS A 167 0.07 -2.73 24.40
C LYS A 167 -0.33 -2.66 22.90
N ALA A 168 0.63 -2.49 22.02
CA ALA A 168 0.41 -2.58 20.59
C ALA A 168 0.17 -4.03 20.23
N GLN A 169 -0.94 -4.31 19.58
CA GLN A 169 -1.30 -5.64 19.13
C GLN A 169 -0.29 -6.17 18.12
N PHE A 170 0.24 -5.30 17.26
CA PHE A 170 1.19 -5.63 16.20
C PHE A 170 2.52 -4.92 16.40
N LEU A 171 3.61 -5.64 16.18
CA LEU A 171 4.97 -5.12 16.27
C LEU A 171 5.57 -5.01 14.86
N PHE A 172 5.89 -3.78 14.46
CA PHE A 172 6.57 -3.50 13.20
C PHE A 172 7.93 -2.86 13.46
N GLU A 173 8.95 -3.36 12.79
CA GLU A 173 10.29 -2.77 12.84
C GLU A 173 10.45 -1.75 11.70
N ILE A 174 9.96 -0.54 11.91
CA ILE A 174 10.11 0.57 10.97
C ILE A 174 11.20 1.51 11.49
N GLU A 175 12.37 1.42 10.87
CA GLU A 175 13.44 2.37 11.13
C GLU A 175 13.25 3.66 10.35
N LYS A 176 13.83 4.75 10.86
CA LYS A 176 13.89 6.04 10.15
C LYS A 176 12.54 6.52 9.62
N PHE A 177 11.47 6.23 10.37
CA PHE A 177 10.13 6.61 9.97
C PHE A 177 9.99 8.12 9.83
N ASN A 178 10.40 8.86 10.85
CA ASN A 178 10.33 10.32 10.85
C ASN A 178 11.22 10.93 9.78
N GLU A 179 12.44 10.40 9.61
CA GLU A 179 13.38 10.85 8.58
C GLU A 179 12.82 10.60 7.17
N THR A 180 12.12 9.49 6.95
CA THR A 180 11.47 9.19 5.66
C THR A 180 10.37 10.22 5.35
N ILE A 181 9.55 10.55 6.34
CA ILE A 181 8.50 11.57 6.21
C ILE A 181 9.08 12.96 5.99
N GLU A 182 10.11 13.32 6.73
CA GLU A 182 10.80 14.61 6.57
C GLU A 182 11.48 14.72 5.20
N ALA A 183 12.15 13.67 4.75
CA ALA A 183 12.76 13.62 3.42
C ALA A 183 11.71 13.83 2.32
N LEU A 184 10.55 13.17 2.43
CA LEU A 184 9.45 13.37 1.49
C LEU A 184 8.91 14.79 1.53
N SER A 185 8.71 15.35 2.73
CA SER A 185 8.22 16.72 2.90
C SER A 185 9.14 17.74 2.23
N LYS A 186 10.46 17.60 2.42
CA LYS A 186 11.47 18.44 1.76
C LYS A 186 11.49 18.22 0.25
N GLN A 187 11.48 16.95 -0.21
CA GLN A 187 11.54 16.62 -1.64
C GLN A 187 10.35 17.17 -2.43
N SER A 188 9.16 17.16 -1.85
CA SER A 188 7.90 17.58 -2.47
C SER A 188 7.55 19.05 -2.21
N ASP A 189 8.25 19.73 -1.30
CA ASP A 189 7.88 21.06 -0.76
C ASP A 189 6.45 21.05 -0.21
N PHE A 190 6.12 19.97 0.53
CA PHE A 190 4.76 19.65 0.93
C PHE A 190 4.12 20.77 1.76
N ASN A 191 4.77 21.22 2.82
CA ASN A 191 4.18 22.15 3.78
C ASN A 191 3.76 23.47 3.12
N ARG A 192 4.64 24.05 2.31
CA ARG A 192 4.35 25.31 1.61
C ARG A 192 3.21 25.14 0.61
N LYS A 193 3.24 24.08 -0.21
CA LYS A 193 2.21 23.80 -1.21
C LYS A 193 0.87 23.49 -0.54
N TYR A 194 0.87 22.67 0.51
CA TYR A 194 -0.35 22.31 1.24
C TYR A 194 -1.04 23.55 1.81
N ALA A 195 -0.27 24.46 2.44
CA ALA A 195 -0.80 25.70 2.99
C ALA A 195 -1.36 26.62 1.89
N SER A 196 -0.60 26.80 0.78
CA SER A 196 -1.04 27.62 -0.35
C SER A 196 -2.32 27.10 -0.96
N TYR A 197 -2.41 25.79 -1.27
CA TYR A 197 -3.59 25.21 -1.90
C TYR A 197 -4.80 25.16 -0.96
N ARG A 198 -4.57 25.06 0.36
CA ARG A 198 -5.64 25.20 1.35
C ARG A 198 -6.24 26.60 1.34
N LEU A 199 -5.43 27.64 1.24
CA LEU A 199 -5.91 29.02 1.11
C LEU A 199 -6.66 29.24 -0.20
N ASP A 200 -6.16 28.73 -1.31
CA ASP A 200 -6.85 28.81 -2.60
C ASP A 200 -8.23 28.15 -2.52
N ALA A 201 -8.32 26.96 -1.93
CA ALA A 201 -9.58 26.25 -1.75
C ALA A 201 -10.56 27.00 -0.83
N MET A 202 -10.06 27.70 0.21
CA MET A 202 -10.89 28.56 1.08
C MET A 202 -11.40 29.79 0.34
N ASN A 203 -10.58 30.43 -0.47
CA ASN A 203 -10.98 31.59 -1.27
C ASN A 203 -12.10 31.22 -2.26
N TRP A 204 -12.04 30.03 -2.83
CA TRP A 204 -13.13 29.48 -3.64
C TRP A 204 -14.45 29.32 -2.86
N LYS A 205 -14.37 28.97 -1.57
CA LYS A 205 -15.56 28.85 -0.70
C LYS A 205 -16.19 30.20 -0.36
N LEU A 206 -15.38 31.24 -0.16
CA LEU A 206 -15.84 32.54 0.31
C LEU A 206 -16.54 33.40 -0.76
N GLY A 207 -16.72 32.87 -1.99
CA GLY A 207 -17.45 33.55 -3.04
C GLY A 207 -16.68 34.63 -3.80
N SER A 208 -15.39 34.78 -3.52
CA SER A 208 -14.45 35.54 -4.37
C SER A 208 -14.01 34.74 -5.62
N GLY A 209 -14.46 33.48 -5.73
CA GLY A 209 -14.38 32.68 -6.93
C GLY A 209 -15.39 33.10 -7.99
N PRO A 210 -15.22 32.67 -9.24
CA PRO A 210 -16.05 33.14 -10.34
C PRO A 210 -17.52 32.87 -10.07
N LYS A 211 -18.29 33.94 -10.08
CA LYS A 211 -19.76 33.91 -10.10
C LYS A 211 -20.19 33.01 -11.26
N GLU A 212 -21.13 32.12 -11.05
CA GLU A 212 -21.88 31.25 -11.96
C GLU A 212 -21.25 30.79 -13.31
N TYR A 213 -20.29 31.52 -13.86
CA TYR A 213 -19.60 31.21 -15.10
C TYR A 213 -18.12 30.93 -14.85
N VAL A 214 -17.75 29.65 -14.88
CA VAL A 214 -16.34 29.25 -14.91
C VAL A 214 -15.78 29.59 -16.29
N SER A 215 -14.91 30.59 -16.34
CA SER A 215 -14.21 30.97 -17.58
C SER A 215 -13.15 29.93 -17.93
N VAL A 216 -12.90 29.74 -19.23
CA VAL A 216 -11.76 28.93 -19.73
C VAL A 216 -10.41 29.45 -19.19
N PHE A 217 -10.35 30.71 -18.80
CA PHE A 217 -9.18 31.37 -18.20
C PHE A 217 -9.12 31.25 -16.68
N SER A 218 -10.05 30.52 -16.03
CA SER A 218 -10.02 30.33 -14.59
C SER A 218 -8.78 29.54 -14.18
N SER A 219 -8.15 29.95 -13.08
CA SER A 219 -7.00 29.23 -12.54
C SER A 219 -7.37 27.79 -12.18
N PRO A 220 -6.51 26.80 -12.49
CA PRO A 220 -6.77 25.42 -12.14
C PRO A 220 -6.87 25.25 -10.61
N MET A 221 -7.77 24.36 -10.18
CA MET A 221 -7.85 23.94 -8.78
C MET A 221 -6.69 23.01 -8.48
N ARG A 222 -5.92 23.30 -7.43
CA ARG A 222 -4.72 22.55 -7.08
C ARG A 222 -4.89 21.83 -5.76
N GLY A 223 -4.25 20.65 -5.66
CA GLY A 223 -4.18 19.90 -4.44
C GLY A 223 -2.90 19.10 -4.33
N ILE A 224 -2.47 18.89 -3.09
CA ILE A 224 -1.38 18.00 -2.75
C ILE A 224 -1.82 17.09 -1.61
N GLY A 225 -1.68 15.77 -1.81
CA GLY A 225 -2.02 14.75 -0.81
C GLY A 225 -0.78 14.04 -0.31
N PHE A 226 -0.86 13.55 0.90
CA PHE A 226 0.21 12.85 1.60
C PHE A 226 -0.30 11.53 2.16
N SER A 227 0.45 10.45 2.00
CA SER A 227 0.14 9.16 2.61
C SER A 227 1.40 8.42 3.01
N CYS A 228 1.25 7.48 3.92
CA CYS A 228 2.31 6.56 4.31
C CYS A 228 1.75 5.15 4.49
N ALA A 229 2.61 4.16 4.25
CA ALA A 229 2.26 2.76 4.41
C ALA A 229 3.48 1.90 4.70
N PHE A 230 3.25 0.71 5.20
CA PHE A 230 4.27 -0.33 5.32
C PHE A 230 3.88 -1.54 4.45
N GLU A 231 4.88 -2.31 4.06
CA GLU A 231 4.70 -3.60 3.41
C GLU A 231 5.33 -4.68 4.27
N GLY A 232 4.55 -5.71 4.58
CA GLY A 232 5.02 -6.89 5.31
C GLY A 232 5.35 -8.04 4.38
N ALA A 233 6.56 -8.56 4.49
CA ALA A 233 7.03 -9.72 3.73
C ALA A 233 7.21 -10.94 4.64
N GLY A 234 6.75 -12.11 4.17
CA GLY A 234 6.80 -13.36 4.93
C GLY A 234 5.82 -13.36 6.10
N TYR A 235 4.53 -13.45 5.82
CA TYR A 235 3.48 -13.49 6.84
C TYR A 235 3.55 -14.79 7.65
N TYR A 236 3.68 -14.66 8.95
CA TYR A 236 3.83 -15.81 9.87
C TYR A 236 2.52 -16.52 10.21
N GLY A 237 1.39 -15.88 9.97
CA GLY A 237 0.06 -16.43 10.25
C GLY A 237 -0.53 -17.28 9.14
N SER A 238 0.13 -17.42 7.99
CA SER A 238 -0.39 -18.21 6.87
C SER A 238 -0.44 -19.69 7.19
N GLU A 239 -1.65 -20.26 7.25
CA GLU A 239 -1.84 -21.70 7.48
C GLU A 239 -1.48 -22.52 6.24
N ILE A 240 -1.63 -21.96 5.06
CA ILE A 240 -1.44 -22.67 3.79
C ILE A 240 0.06 -22.91 3.52
N TYR A 241 0.93 -22.00 3.99
CA TYR A 241 2.36 -22.03 3.72
C TYR A 241 3.23 -22.01 4.98
N ASN A 242 2.70 -22.49 6.09
CA ASN A 242 3.46 -22.70 7.34
C ASN A 242 4.50 -23.83 7.22
N GLY A 243 4.81 -24.22 5.98
CA GLY A 243 5.84 -25.18 5.65
C GLY A 243 7.24 -24.67 6.02
N SER A 244 8.08 -25.58 6.45
CA SER A 244 9.50 -25.29 6.64
C SER A 244 10.17 -25.07 5.28
N HIS A 245 10.65 -23.86 5.04
CA HIS A 245 11.45 -23.58 3.86
C HIS A 245 12.86 -24.13 4.04
N THR A 246 13.40 -24.71 2.98
CA THR A 246 14.77 -25.26 2.95
C THR A 246 15.50 -24.68 1.75
N LEU A 247 16.73 -24.28 1.96
CA LEU A 247 17.64 -23.87 0.88
C LEU A 247 18.96 -24.63 1.01
N GLU A 248 19.48 -25.07 -0.12
CA GLU A 248 20.73 -25.80 -0.23
C GLU A 248 21.67 -25.04 -1.16
N VAL A 249 22.93 -24.95 -0.77
CA VAL A 249 24.00 -24.31 -1.56
C VAL A 249 25.22 -25.21 -1.56
N THR A 250 25.74 -25.49 -2.75
CA THR A 250 26.91 -26.33 -2.94
C THR A 250 28.07 -25.51 -3.49
N LEU A 251 29.21 -25.59 -2.85
CA LEU A 251 30.50 -25.12 -3.41
C LEU A 251 31.16 -26.30 -4.13
N GLU A 252 31.28 -26.20 -5.45
CA GLU A 252 31.83 -27.22 -6.32
C GLU A 252 33.36 -27.20 -6.31
N THR A 253 33.98 -28.24 -6.90
CA THR A 253 35.43 -28.39 -6.98
C THR A 253 36.11 -27.31 -7.83
N ASP A 254 35.44 -26.76 -8.81
CA ASP A 254 35.90 -25.68 -9.69
C ASP A 254 35.63 -24.26 -9.12
N SER A 255 35.36 -24.16 -7.82
CA SER A 255 35.00 -22.91 -7.13
C SER A 255 33.71 -22.27 -7.63
N VAL A 256 32.87 -22.99 -8.33
CA VAL A 256 31.50 -22.56 -8.69
C VAL A 256 30.59 -22.81 -7.52
N LEU A 257 29.75 -21.81 -7.22
CA LEU A 257 28.71 -21.92 -6.22
C LEU A 257 27.37 -22.23 -6.90
N THR A 258 26.76 -23.33 -6.53
CA THR A 258 25.42 -23.71 -7.03
C THR A 258 24.35 -23.52 -5.96
N ILE A 259 23.37 -22.69 -6.23
CA ILE A 259 22.20 -22.47 -5.35
C ILE A 259 21.06 -23.36 -5.84
N HIS A 260 20.62 -24.32 -5.00
CA HIS A 260 19.50 -25.21 -5.29
C HIS A 260 18.24 -24.61 -4.68
N CYS A 261 17.28 -24.23 -5.51
CA CYS A 261 16.06 -23.55 -5.08
C CYS A 261 14.86 -23.96 -5.92
N PRO A 262 13.63 -23.76 -5.41
CA PRO A 262 12.44 -23.84 -6.22
C PRO A 262 12.49 -22.83 -7.38
N PRO A 263 11.72 -23.04 -8.46
CA PRO A 263 11.62 -22.09 -9.55
C PRO A 263 11.13 -20.73 -9.05
N VAL A 264 11.95 -19.69 -9.26
CA VAL A 264 11.63 -18.30 -8.97
C VAL A 264 11.92 -17.44 -10.20
N SER A 265 11.52 -16.18 -10.21
CA SER A 265 11.76 -15.30 -11.34
C SER A 265 13.24 -15.03 -11.60
N ASN A 266 13.58 -14.70 -12.84
CA ASN A 266 14.94 -14.31 -13.20
C ASN A 266 15.43 -13.10 -12.39
N SER A 267 14.54 -12.20 -11.99
CA SER A 267 14.89 -11.06 -11.15
C SER A 267 15.39 -11.49 -9.78
N VAL A 268 14.74 -12.48 -9.18
CA VAL A 268 15.17 -13.06 -7.89
C VAL A 268 16.47 -13.83 -8.05
N HIS A 269 16.64 -14.57 -9.16
CA HIS A 269 17.91 -15.25 -9.47
C HIS A 269 19.09 -14.28 -9.48
N GLU A 270 18.96 -13.15 -10.18
CA GLU A 270 20.02 -12.14 -10.24
C GLU A 270 20.31 -11.51 -8.87
N ILE A 271 19.28 -11.26 -8.05
CA ILE A 271 19.46 -10.76 -6.69
C ILE A 271 20.21 -11.78 -5.83
N TRP A 272 19.81 -13.04 -5.87
CA TRP A 272 20.45 -14.09 -5.07
C TRP A 272 21.89 -14.37 -5.51
N ARG A 273 22.17 -14.35 -6.81
CA ARG A 273 23.54 -14.44 -7.34
C ARG A 273 24.39 -13.27 -6.83
N GLY A 274 23.85 -12.05 -6.86
CA GLY A 274 24.54 -10.86 -6.36
C GLY A 274 24.85 -10.95 -4.86
N ILE A 275 23.88 -11.38 -4.05
CA ILE A 275 24.07 -11.56 -2.60
C ILE A 275 25.15 -12.61 -2.30
N ALA A 276 25.10 -13.76 -2.98
CA ALA A 276 26.08 -14.83 -2.78
C ALA A 276 27.48 -14.38 -3.20
N ALA A 277 27.62 -13.73 -4.35
CA ALA A 277 28.88 -13.20 -4.86
C ALA A 277 29.50 -12.18 -3.89
N GLU A 278 28.68 -11.24 -3.34
CA GLU A 278 29.14 -10.24 -2.38
C GLU A 278 29.63 -10.89 -1.07
N ILE A 279 28.86 -11.83 -0.49
CA ILE A 279 29.22 -12.47 0.78
C ILE A 279 30.50 -13.28 0.67
N LEU A 280 30.65 -14.02 -0.43
CA LEU A 280 31.78 -14.93 -0.64
C LEU A 280 32.97 -14.26 -1.32
N ASN A 281 32.81 -13.03 -1.80
CA ASN A 281 33.79 -12.28 -2.58
C ASN A 281 34.26 -13.04 -3.82
N ILE A 282 33.32 -13.60 -4.59
CA ILE A 282 33.55 -14.32 -5.84
C ILE A 282 32.88 -13.61 -7.02
N PRO A 283 33.37 -13.80 -8.26
CA PRO A 283 32.72 -13.24 -9.44
C PRO A 283 31.29 -13.74 -9.61
N LEU A 284 30.39 -12.86 -10.08
CA LEU A 284 28.97 -13.18 -10.31
C LEU A 284 28.80 -14.39 -11.26
N LEU A 285 29.72 -14.57 -12.22
CA LEU A 285 29.71 -15.68 -13.17
C LEU A 285 29.99 -17.05 -12.50
N CYS A 286 30.63 -17.05 -11.35
CA CYS A 286 30.88 -18.25 -10.56
C CYS A 286 29.64 -18.68 -9.72
N VAL A 287 28.55 -17.94 -9.75
CA VAL A 287 27.32 -18.31 -9.04
C VAL A 287 26.28 -18.81 -10.03
N LYS A 288 25.94 -20.08 -9.93
CA LYS A 288 24.90 -20.75 -10.73
C LYS A 288 23.64 -20.96 -9.89
N ILE A 289 22.49 -21.00 -10.54
CA ILE A 289 21.23 -21.37 -9.92
C ILE A 289 20.73 -22.64 -10.58
N ASN A 290 20.44 -23.64 -9.76
CA ASN A 290 19.82 -24.88 -10.17
C ASN A 290 18.36 -24.89 -9.64
N SER A 291 17.42 -24.56 -10.51
CA SER A 291 15.99 -24.61 -10.19
C SER A 291 15.47 -26.00 -10.49
N VAL A 292 15.35 -26.82 -9.47
CA VAL A 292 14.77 -28.15 -9.57
C VAL A 292 13.32 -28.10 -9.11
N PHE A 293 12.41 -28.60 -9.92
CA PHE A 293 11.09 -29.01 -9.41
C PHE A 293 11.34 -30.21 -8.50
N SER A 294 11.14 -30.05 -7.20
CA SER A 294 11.14 -31.19 -6.30
C SER A 294 10.09 -32.19 -6.75
N ASN A 295 10.45 -33.44 -6.87
CA ASN A 295 9.53 -34.52 -7.23
C ASN A 295 8.52 -34.76 -6.10
N GLY A 296 7.62 -33.79 -5.86
CA GLY A 296 6.45 -33.94 -5.01
C GLY A 296 6.63 -33.66 -3.52
N GLU A 297 7.80 -33.32 -3.02
CA GLU A 297 8.02 -33.11 -1.58
C GLU A 297 7.78 -31.68 -1.07
N GLU A 298 7.93 -30.66 -1.92
CA GLU A 298 7.61 -29.27 -1.56
C GLU A 298 6.88 -28.59 -2.73
N PRO A 299 5.70 -28.01 -2.49
CA PRO A 299 5.01 -27.26 -3.55
C PRO A 299 5.86 -26.05 -3.95
N PRO A 300 5.88 -25.68 -5.25
CA PRO A 300 6.55 -24.48 -5.70
C PRO A 300 5.98 -23.27 -4.95
N LEU A 301 6.86 -22.47 -4.33
CA LEU A 301 6.47 -21.29 -3.59
C LEU A 301 6.00 -20.23 -4.57
N PRO A 302 4.75 -19.75 -4.46
CA PRO A 302 4.32 -18.60 -5.24
C PRO A 302 5.12 -17.38 -4.84
N GLU A 303 5.82 -16.81 -5.78
CA GLU A 303 6.77 -15.72 -5.56
C GLU A 303 6.14 -14.48 -4.93
N ASN A 304 4.88 -14.22 -5.28
CA ASN A 304 4.21 -12.98 -4.94
C ASN A 304 3.18 -13.08 -3.82
N VAL A 305 2.64 -14.24 -3.59
CA VAL A 305 1.51 -14.37 -2.68
C VAL A 305 1.93 -14.30 -1.22
N TYR A 306 3.13 -14.82 -0.92
CA TYR A 306 3.57 -15.02 0.47
C TYR A 306 4.85 -14.30 0.82
N SER A 307 5.46 -13.60 -0.13
CA SER A 307 6.75 -12.91 0.08
C SER A 307 7.82 -13.79 0.73
N ASN A 308 7.77 -15.08 0.47
CA ASN A 308 8.71 -16.06 1.02
C ASN A 308 10.14 -15.86 0.51
N ILE A 309 10.29 -15.04 -0.53
CA ILE A 309 11.58 -14.62 -1.06
C ILE A 309 12.46 -14.01 0.03
N SER A 310 11.92 -13.20 0.92
CA SER A 310 12.67 -12.61 2.05
C SER A 310 13.19 -13.69 2.99
N ILE A 311 12.38 -14.71 3.28
CA ILE A 311 12.76 -15.85 4.13
C ILE A 311 13.86 -16.67 3.44
N MET A 312 13.67 -17.00 2.16
CA MET A 312 14.65 -17.75 1.37
C MET A 312 15.97 -16.98 1.22
N THR A 313 15.91 -15.67 1.02
CA THR A 313 17.09 -14.80 0.99
C THR A 313 17.88 -14.85 2.31
N SER A 314 17.18 -14.87 3.44
CA SER A 314 17.80 -15.03 4.76
C SER A 314 18.50 -16.39 4.90
N LEU A 315 17.89 -17.48 4.37
CA LEU A 315 18.52 -18.80 4.35
C LEU A 315 19.75 -18.82 3.45
N LEU A 316 19.69 -18.21 2.26
CA LEU A 316 20.82 -18.08 1.36
C LEU A 316 22.01 -17.40 2.05
N LYS A 317 21.77 -16.29 2.75
CA LYS A 317 22.82 -15.61 3.53
C LYS A 317 23.45 -16.55 4.56
N LYS A 318 22.63 -17.30 5.30
CA LYS A 318 23.12 -18.27 6.30
C LYS A 318 23.96 -19.39 5.66
N CYS A 319 23.56 -19.88 4.48
CA CYS A 319 24.35 -20.86 3.73
C CYS A 319 25.70 -20.29 3.26
N CYS A 320 25.69 -19.11 2.65
CA CYS A 320 26.89 -18.43 2.18
C CYS A 320 27.86 -18.12 3.34
N LEU A 321 27.35 -17.66 4.48
CA LEU A 321 28.18 -17.42 5.67
C LEU A 321 28.76 -18.72 6.24
N ALA A 322 28.06 -19.86 6.17
CA ALA A 322 28.61 -21.15 6.57
C ALA A 322 29.71 -21.59 5.61
N ILE A 323 29.53 -21.45 4.31
CA ILE A 323 30.56 -21.74 3.30
C ILE A 323 31.79 -20.85 3.51
N LYS A 324 31.60 -19.55 3.80
CA LYS A 324 32.71 -18.62 4.08
C LYS A 324 33.56 -19.03 5.29
N ARG A 325 32.93 -19.72 6.26
CA ARG A 325 33.62 -20.24 7.48
C ARG A 325 34.20 -21.61 7.31
N ARG A 326 34.08 -22.23 6.11
CA ARG A 326 34.65 -23.54 5.80
C ARG A 326 36.18 -23.52 6.00
N LYS A 327 36.70 -24.59 6.55
CA LYS A 327 38.14 -24.78 6.68
C LYS A 327 38.75 -25.24 5.33
N PRO A 328 39.98 -24.85 5.02
CA PRO A 328 40.63 -25.22 3.76
C PRO A 328 40.77 -26.73 3.51
N ASP A 329 40.87 -27.52 4.56
CA ASP A 329 41.02 -28.98 4.56
C ASP A 329 39.70 -29.75 4.41
N GLU A 330 38.56 -29.09 4.48
CA GLU A 330 37.28 -29.75 4.23
C GLU A 330 37.11 -30.11 2.73
N PRO A 331 36.63 -31.33 2.42
CA PRO A 331 36.50 -31.79 1.05
C PRO A 331 35.49 -30.99 0.22
N LEU A 332 35.73 -30.95 -1.10
CA LEU A 332 34.78 -30.46 -2.09
C LEU A 332 34.19 -31.66 -2.87
N PRO A 333 32.93 -31.58 -3.33
CA PRO A 333 31.97 -30.47 -3.17
C PRO A 333 31.51 -30.32 -1.71
N PHE A 334 31.39 -29.05 -1.27
CA PHE A 334 30.95 -28.74 0.08
C PHE A 334 29.48 -28.25 0.07
N ASN A 335 28.62 -29.03 0.70
CA ASN A 335 27.16 -28.77 0.67
C ASN A 335 26.67 -28.22 2.01
N VAL A 336 25.89 -27.15 1.95
CA VAL A 336 25.26 -26.53 3.11
C VAL A 336 23.75 -26.41 2.90
N LYS A 337 22.99 -27.11 3.73
CA LYS A 337 21.54 -27.06 3.76
C LYS A 337 21.06 -26.33 5.01
N LYS A 338 20.20 -25.31 4.85
CA LYS A 338 19.60 -24.58 5.94
C LYS A 338 18.08 -24.62 5.82
N LYS A 339 17.42 -24.74 6.97
CA LYS A 339 15.98 -24.80 7.11
C LYS A 339 15.48 -23.65 7.99
N THR A 340 14.29 -23.11 7.71
CA THR A 340 13.67 -22.13 8.61
C THR A 340 13.35 -22.81 9.94
N ALA A 341 13.59 -22.08 11.02
CA ALA A 341 13.03 -22.47 12.32
C ALA A 341 11.52 -22.18 12.33
N ALA A 342 10.77 -23.02 13.02
CA ALA A 342 9.37 -22.72 13.30
C ALA A 342 9.26 -21.38 14.02
N VAL A 343 8.28 -20.56 13.66
CA VAL A 343 8.02 -19.28 14.33
C VAL A 343 7.58 -19.55 15.75
N LYS A 344 8.25 -18.92 16.71
CA LYS A 344 7.87 -19.08 18.12
C LYS A 344 6.57 -18.34 18.39
N LYS A 345 5.68 -18.92 19.21
CA LYS A 345 4.45 -18.24 19.70
C LYS A 345 4.75 -16.92 20.41
N THR A 346 5.96 -16.72 20.91
CA THR A 346 6.44 -15.46 21.50
C THR A 346 6.71 -14.36 20.47
N GLU A 347 6.95 -14.72 19.20
CA GLU A 347 7.14 -13.76 18.11
C GLU A 347 5.80 -13.41 17.47
N TRP A 348 5.02 -14.42 17.09
CA TRP A 348 3.67 -14.27 16.54
C TRP A 348 2.74 -15.34 17.11
N ASN A 349 1.57 -14.93 17.57
CA ASN A 349 0.55 -15.82 18.11
C ASN A 349 -0.76 -15.67 17.33
N ASN A 350 -1.10 -16.70 16.55
CA ASN A 350 -2.35 -16.75 15.78
C ASN A 350 -3.60 -16.74 16.66
N GLU A 351 -3.56 -17.35 17.86
CA GLU A 351 -4.73 -17.45 18.75
C GLU A 351 -5.10 -16.09 19.35
N THR A 352 -4.08 -15.31 19.76
CA THR A 352 -4.26 -13.96 20.32
C THR A 352 -4.17 -12.88 19.26
N PHE A 353 -3.81 -13.25 18.03
CA PHE A 353 -3.60 -12.37 16.89
C PHE A 353 -2.71 -11.17 17.23
N SER A 354 -1.54 -11.46 17.79
CA SER A 354 -0.63 -10.44 18.31
C SER A 354 0.84 -10.82 18.18
N GLY A 355 1.70 -9.82 18.12
CA GLY A 355 3.14 -9.96 18.00
C GLY A 355 3.70 -9.38 16.70
N LYS A 356 4.79 -9.96 16.19
CA LYS A 356 5.43 -9.58 14.92
C LYS A 356 4.85 -10.43 13.78
N PRO A 357 3.95 -9.89 12.96
CA PRO A 357 3.24 -10.70 11.95
C PRO A 357 4.10 -11.06 10.74
N PHE A 358 5.16 -10.31 10.45
CA PHE A 358 5.96 -10.45 9.24
C PHE A 358 7.44 -10.70 9.53
N HIS A 359 8.10 -11.45 8.64
CA HIS A 359 9.55 -11.67 8.69
C HIS A 359 10.33 -10.36 8.56
N SER A 360 9.95 -9.53 7.60
CA SER A 360 10.54 -8.21 7.40
C SER A 360 9.46 -7.19 7.04
N THR A 361 9.76 -5.92 7.27
CA THR A 361 8.85 -4.81 7.01
C THR A 361 9.61 -3.70 6.31
N SER A 362 9.04 -3.18 5.24
CA SER A 362 9.47 -1.97 4.55
C SER A 362 8.45 -0.86 4.72
N PHE A 363 8.85 0.37 4.43
CA PHE A 363 8.04 1.55 4.64
C PHE A 363 8.17 2.53 3.46
N ALA A 364 7.09 3.22 3.14
CA ALA A 364 7.11 4.30 2.17
C ALA A 364 6.20 5.45 2.57
N ALA A 365 6.55 6.62 2.09
CA ALA A 365 5.69 7.79 2.09
C ALA A 365 5.60 8.37 0.68
N ALA A 366 4.42 8.87 0.31
CA ALA A 366 4.14 9.47 -0.98
C ALA A 366 3.49 10.84 -0.86
N ALA A 367 3.86 11.74 -1.77
CA ALA A 367 3.18 13.01 -1.96
C ALA A 367 2.84 13.18 -3.44
N ILE A 368 1.56 13.41 -3.72
CA ILE A 368 1.04 13.61 -5.09
C ILE A 368 0.47 15.01 -5.19
N GLU A 369 0.93 15.73 -6.21
CA GLU A 369 0.42 17.04 -6.58
C GLU A 369 -0.35 16.94 -7.88
N LEU A 370 -1.55 17.49 -7.92
CA LEU A 370 -2.38 17.54 -9.11
C LEU A 370 -3.05 18.92 -9.29
N GLU A 371 -3.52 19.15 -10.49
CA GLU A 371 -4.38 20.26 -10.84
C GLU A 371 -5.61 19.74 -11.59
N ILE A 372 -6.74 20.40 -11.39
CA ILE A 372 -8.02 20.07 -12.02
C ILE A 372 -8.48 21.27 -12.82
N ASN A 373 -8.82 21.03 -14.05
CA ASN A 373 -9.42 22.05 -14.91
C ASN A 373 -10.85 22.35 -14.39
N PRO A 374 -11.16 23.59 -14.00
CA PRO A 374 -12.45 23.93 -13.42
C PRO A 374 -13.64 23.80 -14.36
N CYS A 375 -13.39 23.81 -15.70
CA CYS A 375 -14.44 23.68 -16.70
C CYS A 375 -14.74 22.21 -17.06
N THR A 376 -13.69 21.40 -17.20
CA THR A 376 -13.82 20.02 -17.68
C THR A 376 -13.74 18.98 -16.57
N TYR A 377 -13.32 19.39 -15.38
CA TYR A 377 -12.99 18.53 -14.23
C TYR A 377 -11.96 17.44 -14.54
N ARG A 378 -11.22 17.59 -15.62
CA ARG A 378 -10.10 16.70 -15.93
C ARG A 378 -8.91 17.05 -15.05
N GLU A 379 -8.37 16.01 -14.43
CA GLU A 379 -7.15 16.13 -13.64
C GLU A 379 -5.90 16.04 -14.51
N LYS A 380 -4.84 16.67 -14.01
CA LYS A 380 -3.48 16.56 -14.53
C LYS A 380 -2.52 16.39 -13.36
N LEU A 381 -1.79 15.28 -13.36
CA LEU A 381 -0.74 15.02 -12.39
C LEU A 381 0.44 15.96 -12.63
N ARG A 382 0.81 16.72 -11.61
CA ARG A 382 1.94 17.67 -11.65
C ARG A 382 3.22 17.04 -11.17
N SER A 383 3.17 16.34 -10.04
CA SER A 383 4.32 15.63 -9.50
C SER A 383 3.90 14.44 -8.65
N ILE A 384 4.75 13.41 -8.65
CA ILE A 384 4.68 12.27 -7.75
C ILE A 384 6.03 12.17 -7.06
N ASN A 385 6.02 12.25 -5.75
CA ASN A 385 7.21 12.14 -4.94
C ASN A 385 7.05 10.92 -4.04
N LEU A 386 8.07 10.04 -4.03
CA LEU A 386 8.14 8.87 -3.14
C LEU A 386 9.47 8.83 -2.42
N VAL A 387 9.42 8.46 -1.15
CA VAL A 387 10.59 8.06 -0.38
C VAL A 387 10.31 6.68 0.20
N LEU A 388 11.20 5.73 -0.09
CA LEU A 388 11.06 4.33 0.30
C LEU A 388 12.20 3.95 1.26
N ASN A 389 11.86 3.14 2.24
CA ASN A 389 12.78 2.56 3.20
C ASN A 389 12.60 1.03 3.24
N GLY A 390 13.44 0.33 2.53
CA GLY A 390 13.42 -1.14 2.39
C GLY A 390 14.73 -1.80 2.82
N GLY A 391 15.48 -1.20 3.74
CA GLY A 391 16.81 -1.70 4.07
C GLY A 391 17.85 -1.35 2.98
N LYS A 392 18.89 -2.15 2.87
CA LYS A 392 19.94 -1.98 1.85
C LYS A 392 19.36 -2.22 0.45
N ILE A 393 19.46 -1.24 -0.42
CA ILE A 393 19.03 -1.38 -1.81
C ILE A 393 20.17 -2.01 -2.63
N LEU A 394 19.94 -3.22 -3.13
CA LEU A 394 20.95 -4.00 -3.82
C LEU A 394 21.25 -3.47 -5.22
N ASN A 395 20.23 -2.99 -5.93
CA ASN A 395 20.36 -2.42 -7.26
C ASN A 395 19.39 -1.24 -7.42
N ILE A 396 19.91 -0.02 -7.35
CA ILE A 396 19.13 1.22 -7.39
C ILE A 396 18.39 1.38 -8.73
N GLN A 397 19.00 1.00 -9.84
CA GLN A 397 18.37 1.15 -11.17
C GLN A 397 17.19 0.19 -11.31
N ALA A 398 17.36 -1.06 -10.94
CA ALA A 398 16.30 -2.06 -10.95
C ALA A 398 15.15 -1.67 -9.99
N ALA A 399 15.47 -1.26 -8.77
CA ALA A 399 14.50 -0.79 -7.79
C ALA A 399 13.70 0.42 -8.30
N THR A 400 14.38 1.41 -8.88
CA THR A 400 13.75 2.61 -9.47
C THR A 400 12.81 2.23 -10.62
N SER A 401 13.25 1.31 -11.48
CA SER A 401 12.43 0.85 -12.62
C SER A 401 11.19 0.10 -12.16
N THR A 402 11.32 -0.78 -11.16
CA THR A 402 10.20 -1.52 -10.56
C THR A 402 9.18 -0.56 -9.94
N VAL A 403 9.64 0.41 -9.15
CA VAL A 403 8.78 1.41 -8.53
C VAL A 403 8.07 2.26 -9.59
N LYS A 404 8.76 2.69 -10.65
CA LYS A 404 8.13 3.45 -11.76
C LYS A 404 7.04 2.64 -12.46
N LEU A 405 7.30 1.37 -12.76
CA LEU A 405 6.30 0.48 -13.36
C LEU A 405 5.10 0.26 -12.43
N GLY A 406 5.34 0.11 -11.13
CA GLY A 406 4.28 0.05 -10.12
C GLY A 406 3.42 1.31 -10.11
N ILE A 407 4.03 2.49 -10.12
CA ILE A 407 3.31 3.78 -10.21
C ILE A 407 2.40 3.82 -11.44
N GLN A 408 2.92 3.46 -12.62
CA GLN A 408 2.14 3.44 -13.85
C GLN A 408 0.93 2.50 -13.76
N LYS A 409 1.12 1.28 -13.23
CA LYS A 409 0.04 0.31 -13.04
C LYS A 409 -1.05 0.83 -12.11
N VAL A 410 -0.66 1.41 -10.97
CA VAL A 410 -1.62 1.98 -10.01
C VAL A 410 -2.40 3.12 -10.65
N LEU A 411 -1.72 4.06 -11.29
CA LEU A 411 -2.38 5.20 -11.93
C LEU A 411 -3.33 4.76 -13.05
N SER A 412 -2.94 3.80 -13.88
CA SER A 412 -3.81 3.26 -14.93
C SER A 412 -5.07 2.63 -14.35
N SER A 413 -4.97 1.97 -13.19
CA SER A 413 -6.16 1.40 -12.53
C SER A 413 -7.04 2.44 -11.86
N LEU A 414 -6.46 3.53 -11.31
CA LEU A 414 -7.19 4.60 -10.65
C LEU A 414 -7.92 5.52 -11.63
N LEU A 415 -7.29 5.82 -12.75
CA LEU A 415 -7.77 6.80 -13.73
C LEU A 415 -8.50 6.15 -14.91
N GLU A 416 -8.55 4.83 -14.97
CA GLU A 416 -9.12 4.05 -16.08
C GLU A 416 -8.53 4.49 -17.45
N ASP A 417 -7.30 5.03 -17.45
CA ASP A 417 -6.57 5.49 -18.63
C ASP A 417 -5.20 4.82 -18.74
N ASP A 418 -4.92 4.15 -19.85
CA ASP A 418 -3.65 3.48 -20.12
C ASP A 418 -2.49 4.44 -20.39
N LYS A 419 -2.79 5.70 -20.68
CA LYS A 419 -1.81 6.72 -21.08
C LYS A 419 -1.57 7.78 -20.02
N VAL A 420 -1.74 7.43 -18.75
CA VAL A 420 -1.47 8.39 -17.68
C VAL A 420 0.00 8.75 -17.65
N GLU A 421 0.30 9.98 -17.99
CA GLU A 421 1.65 10.52 -17.93
C GLU A 421 1.81 11.48 -16.75
N CYS A 422 2.81 11.19 -15.91
CA CYS A 422 3.36 12.17 -14.99
C CYS A 422 4.83 12.39 -15.32
N LYS A 423 5.16 13.58 -15.80
CA LYS A 423 6.53 13.91 -16.21
C LYS A 423 7.49 14.12 -15.05
N ASN A 424 6.97 14.43 -13.87
CA ASN A 424 7.79 14.75 -12.69
C ASN A 424 7.60 13.68 -11.60
N ILE A 425 8.28 12.56 -11.76
CA ILE A 425 8.32 11.49 -10.76
C ILE A 425 9.69 11.49 -10.09
N LYS A 426 9.71 11.75 -8.76
CA LYS A 426 10.91 11.71 -7.94
C LYS A 426 10.84 10.54 -6.97
N ILE A 427 11.81 9.65 -7.03
CA ILE A 427 11.92 8.47 -6.19
C ILE A 427 13.24 8.55 -5.44
N SER A 428 13.20 8.41 -4.13
CA SER A 428 14.37 8.36 -3.26
C SER A 428 14.30 7.15 -2.35
N PHE A 429 15.47 6.59 -2.04
CA PHE A 429 15.61 5.47 -1.12
C PHE A 429 16.36 5.94 0.12
N MET A 430 15.87 5.56 1.29
CA MET A 430 16.58 5.81 2.54
C MET A 430 17.79 4.87 2.61
N GLN A 431 18.92 5.42 3.01
CA GLN A 431 20.11 4.61 3.27
C GLN A 431 19.95 3.84 4.58
N SER A 432 20.17 2.54 4.54
CA SER A 432 20.08 1.66 5.69
C SER A 432 21.06 0.50 5.53
N GLU A 433 21.63 0.07 6.65
CA GLU A 433 22.49 -1.13 6.74
C GLU A 433 21.69 -2.41 7.05
N LYS A 434 20.38 -2.28 7.28
CA LYS A 434 19.50 -3.44 7.47
C LYS A 434 19.45 -4.31 6.23
N ASP A 435 19.14 -5.57 6.45
CA ASP A 435 18.88 -6.52 5.38
C ASP A 435 17.82 -6.00 4.40
N PRO A 436 17.98 -6.27 3.10
CA PRO A 436 17.02 -5.88 2.08
C PRO A 436 15.61 -6.41 2.40
N SER A 437 14.62 -5.55 2.28
CA SER A 437 13.20 -5.88 2.34
C SER A 437 12.52 -5.60 1.02
N GLN A 438 11.39 -6.24 0.79
CA GLN A 438 10.55 -6.02 -0.38
C GLN A 438 9.99 -4.60 -0.38
N ILE A 439 9.98 -3.94 -1.55
CA ILE A 439 9.49 -2.55 -1.71
C ILE A 439 8.55 -2.39 -2.91
N GLY A 440 8.28 -3.47 -3.65
CA GLY A 440 7.59 -3.40 -4.93
C GLY A 440 6.12 -3.00 -4.81
N GLU A 441 5.46 -3.46 -3.75
CA GLU A 441 4.04 -3.27 -3.56
C GLU A 441 3.68 -1.99 -2.77
N LEU A 442 4.67 -1.34 -2.14
CA LEU A 442 4.47 -0.09 -1.39
C LEU A 442 3.76 1.00 -2.20
N VAL A 443 4.01 1.05 -3.51
CA VAL A 443 3.36 2.03 -4.39
C VAL A 443 1.84 1.85 -4.46
N HIS A 444 1.37 0.60 -4.42
CA HIS A 444 -0.05 0.27 -4.41
C HIS A 444 -0.73 0.67 -3.09
N GLN A 445 0.04 0.75 -2.03
CA GLN A 445 -0.46 1.11 -0.70
C GLN A 445 -0.48 2.62 -0.48
N VAL A 446 0.51 3.38 -1.00
CA VAL A 446 0.61 4.83 -0.74
C VAL A 446 -0.04 5.69 -1.83
N ILE A 447 0.03 5.31 -3.11
CA ILE A 447 -0.46 6.15 -4.21
C ILE A 447 -1.97 6.43 -4.13
N PRO A 448 -2.86 5.42 -3.91
CA PRO A 448 -4.30 5.67 -3.92
C PRO A 448 -4.75 6.71 -2.90
N ALA A 449 -4.24 6.63 -1.67
CA ALA A 449 -4.60 7.56 -0.61
C ALA A 449 -4.02 8.97 -0.86
N ALA A 450 -2.75 9.08 -1.28
CA ALA A 450 -2.16 10.37 -1.60
C ALA A 450 -2.90 11.06 -2.77
N TYR A 451 -3.31 10.29 -3.78
CA TYR A 451 -4.08 10.79 -4.92
C TYR A 451 -5.45 11.32 -4.49
N THR A 452 -6.21 10.53 -3.73
CA THR A 452 -7.56 10.96 -3.28
C THR A 452 -7.50 12.12 -2.31
N GLN A 453 -6.47 12.23 -1.49
CA GLN A 453 -6.26 13.39 -0.62
C GLN A 453 -5.96 14.66 -1.42
N ALA A 454 -5.15 14.55 -2.48
CA ALA A 454 -4.90 15.68 -3.38
C ALA A 454 -6.18 16.14 -4.08
N LEU A 455 -7.01 15.21 -4.56
CA LEU A 455 -8.33 15.51 -5.12
C LEU A 455 -9.26 16.15 -4.08
N THR A 456 -9.31 15.59 -2.87
CA THR A 456 -10.11 16.11 -1.75
C THR A 456 -9.74 17.56 -1.43
N GLN A 457 -8.45 17.88 -1.44
CA GLN A 457 -8.00 19.25 -1.21
C GLN A 457 -8.38 20.18 -2.36
N ALA A 458 -8.14 19.75 -3.62
CA ALA A 458 -8.42 20.56 -4.81
C ALA A 458 -9.92 20.86 -4.97
N LEU A 459 -10.77 19.87 -4.72
CA LEU A 459 -12.22 19.92 -4.94
C LEU A 459 -13.01 20.26 -3.67
N ASN A 460 -12.36 20.21 -2.52
CA ASN A 460 -13.01 20.30 -1.21
C ASN A 460 -14.17 19.28 -1.06
N CYS A 461 -14.01 18.08 -1.58
CA CYS A 461 -15.00 17.02 -1.47
C CYS A 461 -14.35 15.69 -1.05
N THR A 462 -14.98 14.96 -0.14
CA THR A 462 -14.47 13.68 0.36
C THR A 462 -14.61 12.61 -0.70
N ILE A 463 -13.48 11.94 -0.99
CA ILE A 463 -13.41 10.81 -1.92
C ILE A 463 -13.08 9.55 -1.12
N ASN A 464 -14.05 8.65 -1.02
CA ASN A 464 -14.01 7.45 -0.18
C ASN A 464 -14.18 6.13 -0.94
N SER A 465 -14.11 6.18 -2.28
CA SER A 465 -14.25 4.99 -3.14
C SER A 465 -13.37 5.11 -4.38
N LEU A 466 -12.80 3.99 -4.81
CA LEU A 466 -11.99 3.84 -6.01
C LEU A 466 -12.46 2.60 -6.79
N PRO A 467 -12.28 2.53 -8.11
CA PRO A 467 -11.77 3.58 -9.00
C PRO A 467 -12.74 4.76 -9.15
N LEU A 468 -12.21 5.92 -9.52
CA LEU A 468 -12.99 7.14 -9.66
C LEU A 468 -13.23 7.45 -11.14
N LYS A 469 -14.49 7.30 -11.58
CA LYS A 469 -14.90 7.71 -12.94
C LYS A 469 -15.16 9.23 -12.97
N THR A 470 -14.82 9.88 -14.07
CA THR A 470 -15.03 11.32 -14.28
C THR A 470 -16.49 11.72 -14.03
N ASP A 471 -17.44 10.93 -14.50
CA ASP A 471 -18.88 11.15 -14.26
C ASP A 471 -19.27 11.06 -12.78
N SER A 472 -18.64 10.13 -12.05
CA SER A 472 -18.84 9.96 -10.61
C SER A 472 -18.27 11.15 -9.84
N LEU A 473 -17.15 11.68 -10.28
CA LEU A 473 -16.52 12.87 -9.71
C LEU A 473 -17.44 14.09 -9.88
N TYR A 474 -17.95 14.30 -11.08
CA TYR A 474 -18.89 15.40 -11.36
C TYR A 474 -20.15 15.32 -10.50
N LYS A 475 -20.77 14.13 -10.37
CA LYS A 475 -21.94 13.92 -9.49
C LYS A 475 -21.63 14.25 -8.05
N LYS A 476 -20.52 13.76 -7.50
CA LYS A 476 -20.09 14.06 -6.11
C LYS A 476 -19.89 15.56 -5.88
N ILE A 477 -19.25 16.26 -6.81
CA ILE A 477 -19.05 17.71 -6.71
C ILE A 477 -20.39 18.44 -6.71
N LYS A 478 -21.34 18.05 -7.57
CA LYS A 478 -22.68 18.64 -7.63
C LYS A 478 -23.45 18.41 -6.33
N GLU A 479 -23.45 17.20 -5.81
CA GLU A 479 -24.10 16.86 -4.53
C GLU A 479 -23.52 17.66 -3.37
N GLN A 480 -22.20 17.86 -3.34
CA GLN A 480 -21.54 18.61 -2.29
C GLN A 480 -21.84 20.10 -2.39
N LYS A 481 -21.86 20.68 -3.59
CA LYS A 481 -22.29 22.07 -3.80
C LYS A 481 -23.71 22.27 -3.31
N ALA A 482 -24.62 21.34 -3.56
CA ALA A 482 -26.00 21.38 -3.08
C ALA A 482 -26.07 21.34 -1.54
N LYS A 483 -25.29 20.44 -0.89
CA LYS A 483 -25.20 20.37 0.58
C LYS A 483 -24.67 21.66 1.22
N ILE A 484 -23.62 22.24 0.64
CA ILE A 484 -23.05 23.50 1.13
C ILE A 484 -24.07 24.64 1.00
N LYS A 485 -24.84 24.66 -0.09
CA LYS A 485 -25.88 25.66 -0.28
C LYS A 485 -26.99 25.53 0.77
N SER A 486 -27.51 24.33 1.01
CA SER A 486 -28.53 24.08 2.03
C SER A 486 -28.05 24.39 3.45
N GLN A 487 -26.78 24.07 3.78
CA GLN A 487 -26.21 24.44 5.08
C GLN A 487 -26.11 25.96 5.28
N LYS A 488 -25.68 26.69 4.25
CA LYS A 488 -25.64 28.17 4.31
C LYS A 488 -27.04 28.80 4.47
N GLU A 489 -28.03 28.22 3.82
CA GLU A 489 -29.42 28.66 3.95
C GLU A 489 -29.93 28.43 5.37
N GLN A 490 -29.65 27.28 5.98
CA GLN A 490 -29.99 26.96 7.36
C GLN A 490 -29.27 27.87 8.38
N GLU A 491 -27.96 28.10 8.18
CA GLU A 491 -27.20 29.02 9.03
C GLU A 491 -27.70 30.48 8.94
N ALA A 492 -28.13 30.90 7.75
CA ALA A 492 -28.72 32.24 7.56
C ALA A 492 -30.10 32.35 8.25
N GLU A 493 -30.93 31.32 8.16
CA GLU A 493 -32.22 31.27 8.86
C GLU A 493 -32.06 31.25 10.39
N GLN A 494 -31.07 30.52 10.92
CA GLN A 494 -30.76 30.51 12.34
C GLN A 494 -30.30 31.89 12.83
N LYS A 495 -29.39 32.54 12.10
CA LYS A 495 -28.91 33.88 12.45
C LYS A 495 -30.03 34.91 12.42
N ASN A 496 -30.95 34.82 11.45
CA ASN A 496 -32.10 35.72 11.41
C ASN A 496 -33.04 35.49 12.60
N LYS A 497 -33.30 34.24 13.01
CA LYS A 497 -34.07 33.92 14.21
C LYS A 497 -33.43 34.46 15.48
N GLU A 498 -32.12 34.27 15.66
CA GLU A 498 -31.39 34.80 16.81
C GLU A 498 -31.35 36.33 16.84
N GLN A 499 -31.39 37.01 15.69
CA GLN A 499 -31.49 38.46 15.62
C GLN A 499 -32.89 38.94 15.99
N THR A 500 -33.93 38.28 15.49
CA THR A 500 -35.35 38.62 15.82
C THR A 500 -35.61 38.43 17.31
N GLU A 501 -35.14 37.32 17.91
CA GLU A 501 -35.27 37.08 19.36
C GLU A 501 -34.52 38.11 20.21
N LYS A 502 -33.38 38.61 19.76
CA LYS A 502 -32.64 39.69 20.46
C LYS A 502 -33.36 41.04 20.34
N GLU A 503 -33.95 41.34 19.20
CA GLU A 503 -34.74 42.57 18.99
C GLU A 503 -36.02 42.54 19.81
N GLU A 504 -36.72 41.42 19.91
CA GLU A 504 -37.89 41.23 20.76
C GLU A 504 -37.54 41.40 22.24
N THR A 505 -36.45 40.78 22.69
CA THR A 505 -35.96 40.89 24.08
C THR A 505 -35.51 42.33 24.44
N GLN A 506 -34.95 43.08 23.50
CA GLN A 506 -34.59 44.47 23.69
C GLN A 506 -35.82 45.38 23.75
N ASN A 507 -36.82 45.12 22.95
CA ASN A 507 -38.09 45.86 22.96
C ASN A 507 -38.91 45.61 24.24
N GLU A 508 -38.93 44.37 24.77
CA GLU A 508 -39.56 44.07 26.05
C GLU A 508 -38.85 44.76 27.23
N ASN A 509 -37.51 44.77 27.23
CA ASN A 509 -36.74 45.44 28.27
C ASN A 509 -36.85 46.98 28.22
N SER A 510 -37.07 47.58 27.06
CA SER A 510 -37.34 49.02 26.94
C SER A 510 -38.74 49.39 27.39
N ALA A 511 -39.74 48.52 27.15
CA ALA A 511 -41.10 48.74 27.61
C ALA A 511 -41.27 48.61 29.15
N VAL A 512 -40.42 47.83 29.82
CA VAL A 512 -40.39 47.68 31.28
C VAL A 512 -39.65 48.84 31.96
N SER A 513 -38.81 49.60 31.26
CA SER A 513 -38.06 50.77 31.81
C SER A 513 -38.87 52.07 31.68
N GLU A 514 -39.98 52.12 30.99
CA GLU A 514 -40.90 53.28 30.85
C GLU A 514 -42.12 53.20 31.76
N GLN A 515 -42.25 52.21 32.61
CA GLN A 515 -43.20 52.13 33.72
C GLN A 515 -42.48 52.36 35.07
#